data_aa7958ddeb7f292e042ae448cbb02ba2
#
_entry.id   aa7958ddeb7f292e042ae448cbb02ba2
#
_cell.length_a   1.000
_cell.length_b   1.000
_cell.length_c   1.000
_cell.angle_alpha   90.00
_cell.angle_beta   90.00
_cell.angle_gamma   90.00
#
_symmetry.space_group_name_H-M   'P 1'
#
loop_
_entity.id
_entity.type
_entity.pdbx_description
1 polymer ?
#
loop_
_entity_poly.entity_id
_entity_poly.type
_entity_poly.pdbx_seq_one_letter_code
_entity_poly.pdbx_strand_id
1 'polypeptide(L)'
;MANQQKKLWLSVLLASFLFGYFCVIPAWAGTAGSSTDPLVTKSWVDNYVVKAFSSLENQLTELENKVTANRVIYLWVGSKMGEVGDSKCSLPIAPYIKNGRTMVPVRFIGEALGAKVDWNNATKTVTYTKGSRKVVLKIGSTTATVNGQTISLDISAEITQSNTMVPVRFVSEGLGATVLWHNTNKMVEIH
;
A
#
# COMPACT_ATOMS: atom_id res chain seq x y z
N MET A 1 4.19 14.45 15.53
CA MET A 1 3.92 15.73 14.84
C MET A 1 5.09 16.23 13.96
N ALA A 2 6.35 16.02 14.31
CA ALA A 2 7.51 16.51 13.53
C ALA A 2 7.68 15.88 12.12
N ASN A 3 7.19 14.66 11.88
CA ASN A 3 7.40 13.94 10.62
C ASN A 3 6.38 14.31 9.52
N GLN A 4 5.21 14.79 9.89
CA GLN A 4 4.21 15.32 8.94
C GLN A 4 4.63 16.70 8.41
N GLN A 5 5.24 17.51 9.25
CA GLN A 5 5.76 18.83 8.85
C GLN A 5 6.89 18.70 7.82
N LYS A 6 7.80 17.72 7.96
CA LYS A 6 8.87 17.49 6.98
C LYS A 6 8.39 17.09 5.60
N LYS A 7 7.30 16.29 5.51
CA LYS A 7 6.70 15.92 4.21
C LYS A 7 6.02 17.11 3.51
N LEU A 8 5.34 17.98 4.27
CA LEU A 8 4.76 19.21 3.70
C LEU A 8 5.83 20.18 3.19
N TRP A 9 6.93 20.34 3.92
CA TRP A 9 8.03 21.24 3.50
C TRP A 9 8.77 20.70 2.26
N LEU A 10 8.92 19.37 2.14
CA LEU A 10 9.56 18.76 0.98
C LEU A 10 8.67 18.92 -0.29
N SER A 11 7.36 18.79 -0.17
CA SER A 11 6.43 19.00 -1.29
C SER A 11 6.35 20.47 -1.73
N VAL A 12 6.42 21.41 -0.79
CA VAL A 12 6.43 22.85 -1.09
C VAL A 12 7.76 23.28 -1.73
N LEU A 13 8.89 22.72 -1.29
CA LEU A 13 10.20 22.99 -1.91
C LEU A 13 10.31 22.39 -3.32
N LEU A 14 9.74 21.20 -3.57
CA LEU A 14 9.71 20.62 -4.92
C LEU A 14 8.81 21.43 -5.87
N ALA A 15 7.68 21.92 -5.40
CA ALA A 15 6.78 22.77 -6.18
C ALA A 15 7.42 24.14 -6.49
N SER A 16 8.16 24.74 -5.56
CA SER A 16 8.84 26.01 -5.80
C SER A 16 10.04 25.88 -6.75
N PHE A 17 10.73 24.71 -6.77
CA PHE A 17 11.83 24.46 -7.70
C PHE A 17 11.32 24.27 -9.15
N LEU A 18 10.15 23.69 -9.33
CA LEU A 18 9.52 23.56 -10.66
C LEU A 18 8.98 24.89 -11.17
N PHE A 19 8.52 25.79 -10.29
CA PHE A 19 8.03 27.11 -10.70
C PHE A 19 9.16 28.13 -10.95
N GLY A 20 10.29 28.00 -10.25
CA GLY A 20 11.44 28.90 -10.39
C GLY A 20 12.28 28.68 -11.66
N TYR A 21 12.23 27.49 -12.25
CA TYR A 21 12.99 27.19 -13.48
C TYR A 21 12.27 27.63 -14.76
N PHE A 22 10.99 28.05 -14.66
CA PHE A 22 10.19 28.44 -15.83
C PHE A 22 10.33 29.93 -16.20
N CYS A 23 11.06 30.73 -15.45
CA CYS A 23 11.01 32.19 -15.58
C CYS A 23 12.30 32.86 -16.08
N VAL A 24 13.28 32.13 -16.62
CA VAL A 24 14.44 32.79 -17.27
C VAL A 24 14.82 32.03 -18.55
N ILE A 25 13.90 32.02 -19.52
CA ILE A 25 14.33 31.86 -20.92
C ILE A 25 14.31 33.26 -21.51
N PRO A 26 15.46 33.83 -21.93
CA PRO A 26 15.45 35.06 -22.70
C PRO A 26 14.61 34.80 -23.96
N ALA A 27 13.56 35.57 -24.15
CA ALA A 27 12.75 35.52 -25.35
C ALA A 27 13.57 36.00 -26.54
N TRP A 28 14.32 35.12 -27.13
CA TRP A 28 14.76 35.27 -28.51
C TRP A 28 13.56 34.80 -29.34
N ALA A 29 12.65 35.72 -29.57
CA ALA A 29 11.54 35.50 -30.48
C ALA A 29 12.06 35.44 -31.90
N GLY A 30 12.48 34.24 -32.32
CA GLY A 30 12.60 33.91 -33.72
C GLY A 30 11.20 33.97 -34.37
N THR A 31 11.14 34.14 -35.71
CA THR A 31 9.85 34.09 -36.42
C THR A 31 9.22 32.71 -36.20
N ALA A 32 8.04 32.69 -35.61
CA ALA A 32 7.31 31.44 -35.33
C ALA A 32 7.18 30.60 -36.60
N GLY A 33 7.60 29.32 -36.54
CA GLY A 33 7.63 28.41 -37.67
C GLY A 33 8.96 28.39 -38.46
N SER A 34 10.01 29.09 -37.97
CA SER A 34 11.37 28.96 -38.53
C SER A 34 12.05 27.68 -38.07
N SER A 35 13.18 27.32 -38.72
CA SER A 35 14.01 26.16 -38.31
C SER A 35 14.61 26.30 -36.91
N THR A 36 14.62 27.54 -36.35
CA THR A 36 15.08 27.86 -35.01
C THR A 36 13.94 28.01 -34.00
N ASP A 37 12.69 28.10 -34.47
CA ASP A 37 11.48 28.18 -33.68
C ASP A 37 10.33 27.41 -34.36
N PRO A 38 10.38 26.05 -34.34
CA PRO A 38 9.38 25.23 -34.99
C PRO A 38 8.02 25.40 -34.31
N LEU A 39 6.96 25.60 -35.12
CA LEU A 39 5.58 25.64 -34.64
C LEU A 39 5.23 24.28 -34.01
N VAL A 40 5.17 24.27 -32.69
CA VAL A 40 4.70 23.10 -31.93
C VAL A 40 3.19 23.20 -31.82
N THR A 41 2.45 22.19 -32.30
CA THR A 41 0.99 22.16 -32.18
C THR A 41 0.59 21.92 -30.73
N LYS A 42 -0.56 22.51 -30.32
CA LYS A 42 -1.12 22.28 -28.99
C LYS A 42 -1.26 20.79 -28.69
N SER A 43 -1.70 19.99 -29.66
CA SER A 43 -1.85 18.55 -29.52
C SER A 43 -0.51 17.82 -29.26
N TRP A 44 0.58 18.32 -29.83
CA TRP A 44 1.92 17.76 -29.57
C TRP A 44 2.36 18.06 -28.13
N VAL A 45 2.16 19.31 -27.67
CA VAL A 45 2.48 19.70 -26.28
C VAL A 45 1.63 18.91 -25.31
N ASP A 46 0.31 18.83 -25.52
CA ASP A 46 -0.61 18.09 -24.68
C ASP A 46 -0.21 16.61 -24.60
N ASN A 47 0.12 15.97 -25.72
CA ASN A 47 0.59 14.60 -25.76
C ASN A 47 1.94 14.39 -25.05
N TYR A 48 2.87 15.35 -25.20
CA TYR A 48 4.17 15.29 -24.53
C TYR A 48 4.00 15.41 -23.01
N VAL A 49 3.19 16.37 -22.57
CA VAL A 49 2.87 16.59 -21.16
C VAL A 49 2.19 15.36 -20.57
N VAL A 50 1.16 14.81 -21.23
CA VAL A 50 0.45 13.60 -20.76
C VAL A 50 1.42 12.41 -20.63
N LYS A 51 2.31 12.19 -21.62
CA LYS A 51 3.31 11.12 -21.55
C LYS A 51 4.31 11.32 -20.42
N ALA A 52 4.76 12.56 -20.21
CA ALA A 52 5.70 12.88 -19.13
C ALA A 52 5.06 12.65 -17.75
N PHE A 53 3.81 13.07 -17.57
CA PHE A 53 3.06 12.82 -16.33
C PHE A 53 2.84 11.33 -16.08
N SER A 54 2.39 10.57 -17.09
CA SER A 54 2.21 9.13 -16.97
C SER A 54 3.51 8.40 -16.63
N SER A 55 4.64 8.85 -17.19
CA SER A 55 5.95 8.28 -16.84
C SER A 55 6.34 8.57 -15.40
N LEU A 56 6.11 9.79 -14.91
CA LEU A 56 6.35 10.17 -13.51
C LEU A 56 5.46 9.41 -12.53
N GLU A 57 4.17 9.26 -12.85
CA GLU A 57 3.24 8.47 -12.04
C GLU A 57 3.67 7.00 -11.95
N ASN A 58 4.13 6.42 -13.06
CA ASN A 58 4.65 5.06 -13.06
C ASN A 58 5.93 4.92 -12.22
N GLN A 59 6.86 5.88 -12.31
CA GLN A 59 8.08 5.89 -11.49
C GLN A 59 7.76 6.07 -10.01
N LEU A 60 6.81 6.94 -9.68
CA LEU A 60 6.34 7.13 -8.30
C LEU A 60 5.74 5.85 -7.73
N THR A 61 4.86 5.20 -8.49
CA THR A 61 4.25 3.92 -8.12
C THR A 61 5.30 2.82 -7.93
N GLU A 62 6.31 2.77 -8.79
CA GLU A 62 7.40 1.81 -8.67
C GLU A 62 8.26 2.06 -7.42
N LEU A 63 8.56 3.32 -7.11
CA LEU A 63 9.28 3.70 -5.88
C LEU A 63 8.46 3.40 -4.61
N GLU A 64 7.17 3.72 -4.62
CA GLU A 64 6.25 3.38 -3.52
C GLU A 64 6.18 1.87 -3.30
N ASN A 65 6.11 1.09 -4.38
CA ASN A 65 6.13 -0.36 -4.31
C ASN A 65 7.45 -0.90 -3.76
N LYS A 66 8.60 -0.35 -4.18
CA LYS A 66 9.92 -0.72 -3.64
C LYS A 66 10.06 -0.40 -2.15
N VAL A 67 9.60 0.77 -1.73
CA VAL A 67 9.61 1.18 -0.31
C VAL A 67 8.69 0.28 0.51
N THR A 68 7.55 -0.13 -0.03
CA THR A 68 6.58 -0.99 0.66
C THR A 68 7.04 -2.45 0.69
N ALA A 69 7.71 -2.92 -0.37
CA ALA A 69 8.19 -4.30 -0.47
C ALA A 69 9.32 -4.64 0.52
N ASN A 70 10.04 -3.64 1.03
CA ASN A 70 11.14 -3.85 1.99
C ASN A 70 10.74 -3.53 3.43
N ARG A 71 9.43 -3.40 3.73
CA ARG A 71 8.95 -3.13 5.09
C ARG A 71 8.70 -4.43 5.83
N VAL A 72 9.50 -4.67 6.84
CA VAL A 72 9.23 -5.74 7.81
C VAL A 72 8.12 -5.27 8.76
N ILE A 73 7.16 -6.15 9.03
CA ILE A 73 6.06 -5.88 9.95
C ILE A 73 6.24 -6.76 11.18
N TYR A 74 6.24 -6.15 12.36
CA TYR A 74 6.33 -6.83 13.65
C TYR A 74 5.04 -6.65 14.43
N LEU A 75 4.45 -7.77 14.87
CA LEU A 75 3.23 -7.83 15.66
C LEU A 75 3.43 -8.72 16.87
N TRP A 76 3.11 -8.20 18.05
CA TRP A 76 3.18 -8.97 19.31
C TRP A 76 1.77 -9.41 19.73
N VAL A 77 1.63 -10.68 20.02
CA VAL A 77 0.38 -11.23 20.55
C VAL A 77 0.09 -10.59 21.91
N GLY A 78 -1.13 -10.10 22.08
CA GLY A 78 -1.58 -9.39 23.28
C GLY A 78 -1.23 -7.91 23.34
N SER A 79 -0.48 -7.36 22.39
CA SER A 79 -0.13 -5.94 22.32
C SER A 79 -0.91 -5.22 21.23
N LYS A 80 -1.41 -4.02 21.54
CA LYS A 80 -1.99 -3.11 20.53
C LYS A 80 -0.91 -2.28 19.80
N MET A 81 0.36 -2.47 20.14
CA MET A 81 1.47 -1.84 19.44
C MET A 81 2.07 -2.82 18.45
N GLY A 82 2.35 -2.33 17.25
CA GLY A 82 3.06 -3.01 16.18
C GLY A 82 4.08 -2.08 15.55
N GLU A 83 4.88 -2.61 14.64
CA GLU A 83 5.88 -1.85 13.88
C GLU A 83 5.75 -2.21 12.40
N VAL A 84 5.87 -1.20 11.54
CA VAL A 84 5.88 -1.35 10.07
C VAL A 84 7.09 -0.57 9.54
N GLY A 85 8.14 -1.28 9.16
CA GLY A 85 9.46 -0.67 8.95
C GLY A 85 9.93 0.01 10.23
N ASP A 86 10.36 1.27 10.14
CA ASP A 86 10.84 2.07 11.28
C ASP A 86 9.72 2.80 12.06
N SER A 87 8.46 2.55 11.72
CA SER A 87 7.33 3.29 12.29
C SER A 87 6.53 2.42 13.25
N LYS A 88 6.36 2.91 14.49
CA LYS A 88 5.44 2.31 15.46
C LYS A 88 4.00 2.66 15.10
N CYS A 89 3.11 1.69 15.20
CA CYS A 89 1.69 1.83 14.90
C CYS A 89 0.82 1.23 15.99
N SER A 90 -0.42 1.70 16.08
CA SER A 90 -1.41 1.20 17.03
C SER A 90 -2.48 0.40 16.30
N LEU A 91 -2.80 -0.77 16.84
CA LEU A 91 -3.85 -1.65 16.34
C LEU A 91 -5.17 -1.39 17.11
N PRO A 92 -6.31 -1.45 16.44
CA PRO A 92 -7.62 -1.31 17.12
C PRO A 92 -7.87 -2.44 18.13
N ILE A 93 -7.40 -3.65 17.82
CA ILE A 93 -7.43 -4.82 18.70
C ILE A 93 -6.05 -5.48 18.66
N ALA A 94 -5.58 -5.94 19.83
CA ALA A 94 -4.34 -6.71 19.92
C ALA A 94 -4.47 -8.04 19.17
N PRO A 95 -3.44 -8.47 18.43
CA PRO A 95 -3.36 -9.82 17.90
C PRO A 95 -3.53 -10.87 19.00
N TYR A 96 -4.23 -11.95 18.70
CA TYR A 96 -4.41 -13.06 19.63
C TYR A 96 -4.28 -14.41 18.94
N ILE A 97 -4.03 -15.45 19.73
CA ILE A 97 -3.95 -16.81 19.21
C ILE A 97 -5.31 -17.51 19.42
N LYS A 98 -5.83 -18.10 18.34
CA LYS A 98 -7.02 -18.94 18.35
C LYS A 98 -6.74 -20.20 17.55
N ASN A 99 -6.96 -21.36 18.15
CA ASN A 99 -6.70 -22.67 17.54
C ASN A 99 -5.29 -22.78 16.88
N GLY A 100 -4.27 -22.22 17.58
CA GLY A 100 -2.89 -22.22 17.09
C GLY A 100 -2.60 -21.27 15.91
N ARG A 101 -3.52 -20.40 15.57
CA ARG A 101 -3.34 -19.38 14.51
C ARG A 101 -3.42 -17.98 15.09
N THR A 102 -2.51 -17.11 14.66
CA THR A 102 -2.52 -15.70 15.07
C THR A 102 -3.54 -14.93 14.25
N MET A 103 -4.50 -14.32 14.96
CA MET A 103 -5.56 -13.49 14.40
C MET A 103 -5.15 -12.02 14.49
N VAL A 104 -5.32 -11.28 13.38
CA VAL A 104 -4.95 -9.85 13.27
C VAL A 104 -6.08 -9.04 12.65
N PRO A 105 -6.17 -7.71 12.94
CA PRO A 105 -7.17 -6.86 12.32
C PRO A 105 -6.99 -6.78 10.81
N VAL A 106 -8.06 -7.04 10.08
CA VAL A 106 -8.10 -7.14 8.61
C VAL A 106 -7.51 -5.92 7.91
N ARG A 107 -7.93 -4.73 8.34
CA ARG A 107 -7.50 -3.46 7.71
C ARG A 107 -6.03 -3.22 7.97
N PHE A 108 -5.59 -3.41 9.20
CA PHE A 108 -4.20 -3.20 9.55
C PHE A 108 -3.25 -4.04 8.70
N ILE A 109 -3.48 -5.35 8.60
CA ILE A 109 -2.57 -6.22 7.84
C ILE A 109 -2.61 -5.93 6.33
N GLY A 110 -3.78 -5.58 5.79
CA GLY A 110 -3.90 -5.20 4.39
C GLY A 110 -3.11 -3.92 4.07
N GLU A 111 -3.32 -2.86 4.85
CA GLU A 111 -2.63 -1.58 4.67
C GLU A 111 -1.12 -1.70 4.89
N ALA A 112 -0.69 -2.44 5.93
CA ALA A 112 0.72 -2.67 6.22
C ALA A 112 1.44 -3.40 5.07
N LEU A 113 0.75 -4.32 4.39
CA LEU A 113 1.25 -5.03 3.22
C LEU A 113 1.08 -4.25 1.90
N GLY A 114 0.52 -3.05 1.94
CA GLY A 114 0.27 -2.23 0.75
C GLY A 114 -0.88 -2.77 -0.13
N ALA A 115 -1.80 -3.53 0.45
CA ALA A 115 -2.98 -4.02 -0.25
C ALA A 115 -4.18 -3.09 -0.04
N LYS A 116 -5.00 -2.92 -1.06
CA LYS A 116 -6.33 -2.35 -0.94
C LYS A 116 -7.24 -3.35 -0.22
N VAL A 117 -8.00 -2.88 0.76
CA VAL A 117 -8.92 -3.70 1.54
C VAL A 117 -10.35 -3.22 1.30
N ASP A 118 -11.17 -4.08 0.68
CA ASP A 118 -12.57 -3.82 0.42
C ASP A 118 -13.45 -4.74 1.29
N TRP A 119 -14.48 -4.17 1.93
CA TRP A 119 -15.46 -4.88 2.73
C TRP A 119 -16.83 -4.87 2.07
N ASN A 120 -17.40 -6.05 1.85
CA ASN A 120 -18.77 -6.20 1.39
C ASN A 120 -19.67 -6.61 2.56
N ASN A 121 -20.54 -5.69 3.00
CA ASN A 121 -21.41 -5.92 4.14
C ASN A 121 -22.54 -6.92 3.85
N ALA A 122 -23.04 -6.98 2.61
CA ALA A 122 -24.12 -7.90 2.25
C ALA A 122 -23.67 -9.37 2.26
N THR A 123 -22.47 -9.64 1.76
CA THR A 123 -21.90 -11.00 1.68
C THR A 123 -21.01 -11.35 2.85
N LYS A 124 -20.72 -10.37 3.74
CA LYS A 124 -19.74 -10.48 4.84
C LYS A 124 -18.37 -10.96 4.35
N THR A 125 -17.91 -10.35 3.27
CA THR A 125 -16.68 -10.75 2.57
C THR A 125 -15.64 -9.63 2.62
N VAL A 126 -14.40 -9.98 2.91
CA VAL A 126 -13.22 -9.14 2.78
C VAL A 126 -12.50 -9.49 1.51
N THR A 127 -12.11 -8.48 0.75
CA THR A 127 -11.26 -8.63 -0.44
C THR A 127 -10.00 -7.80 -0.26
N TYR A 128 -8.85 -8.44 -0.40
CA TYR A 128 -7.55 -7.79 -0.52
C TYR A 128 -7.09 -7.80 -1.97
N THR A 129 -6.54 -6.68 -2.41
CA THR A 129 -5.96 -6.55 -3.77
C THR A 129 -4.60 -5.88 -3.67
N LYS A 130 -3.55 -6.55 -4.18
CA LYS A 130 -2.18 -6.02 -4.27
C LYS A 130 -1.59 -6.39 -5.64
N GLY A 131 -1.51 -5.41 -6.54
CA GLY A 131 -1.14 -5.68 -7.93
C GLY A 131 -2.07 -6.72 -8.57
N SER A 132 -1.52 -7.81 -9.07
CA SER A 132 -2.27 -8.94 -9.64
C SER A 132 -2.78 -9.94 -8.61
N ARG A 133 -2.40 -9.81 -7.33
CA ARG A 133 -2.80 -10.74 -6.26
C ARG A 133 -4.13 -10.32 -5.65
N LYS A 134 -5.01 -11.30 -5.48
CA LYS A 134 -6.33 -11.11 -4.87
C LYS A 134 -6.61 -12.20 -3.85
N VAL A 135 -6.93 -11.81 -2.62
CA VAL A 135 -7.34 -12.72 -1.54
C VAL A 135 -8.75 -12.37 -1.11
N VAL A 136 -9.63 -13.35 -1.07
CA VAL A 136 -11.04 -13.16 -0.67
C VAL A 136 -11.37 -14.11 0.48
N LEU A 137 -11.88 -13.55 1.59
CA LEU A 137 -12.30 -14.28 2.79
C LEU A 137 -13.76 -13.95 3.11
N LYS A 138 -14.54 -14.95 3.45
CA LYS A 138 -15.89 -14.77 3.99
C LYS A 138 -15.86 -15.00 5.50
N ILE A 139 -16.50 -14.12 6.25
CA ILE A 139 -16.62 -14.26 7.71
C ILE A 139 -17.34 -15.55 8.07
N GLY A 140 -16.79 -16.30 9.02
CA GLY A 140 -17.34 -17.58 9.48
C GLY A 140 -17.08 -18.75 8.53
N SER A 141 -16.47 -18.54 7.37
CA SER A 141 -16.14 -19.62 6.42
C SER A 141 -14.69 -20.07 6.60
N THR A 142 -14.46 -21.37 6.55
CA THR A 142 -13.14 -21.98 6.43
C THR A 142 -12.69 -22.14 4.99
N THR A 143 -13.41 -21.54 4.03
CA THR A 143 -13.06 -21.51 2.62
C THR A 143 -12.77 -20.09 2.19
N ALA A 144 -11.64 -19.89 1.53
CA ALA A 144 -11.20 -18.62 0.98
C ALA A 144 -10.71 -18.80 -0.45
N THR A 145 -10.46 -17.69 -1.16
CA THR A 145 -9.86 -17.76 -2.49
C THR A 145 -8.59 -16.91 -2.55
N VAL A 146 -7.58 -17.44 -3.24
CA VAL A 146 -6.35 -16.74 -3.58
C VAL A 146 -6.18 -16.78 -5.09
N ASN A 147 -6.20 -15.65 -5.76
CA ASN A 147 -6.11 -15.53 -7.23
C ASN A 147 -7.13 -16.41 -7.99
N GLY A 148 -8.35 -16.53 -7.43
CA GLY A 148 -9.42 -17.35 -7.99
C GLY A 148 -9.38 -18.83 -7.60
N GLN A 149 -8.31 -19.32 -6.99
CA GLN A 149 -8.22 -20.68 -6.49
C GLN A 149 -8.80 -20.80 -5.08
N THR A 150 -9.63 -21.80 -4.85
CA THR A 150 -10.23 -22.07 -3.55
C THR A 150 -9.24 -22.79 -2.64
N ILE A 151 -9.08 -22.29 -1.44
CA ILE A 151 -8.17 -22.79 -0.40
C ILE A 151 -8.95 -23.00 0.90
N SER A 152 -8.67 -24.09 1.60
CA SER A 152 -9.20 -24.36 2.94
C SER A 152 -8.35 -23.65 4.00
N LEU A 153 -9.03 -23.03 4.97
CA LEU A 153 -8.44 -22.38 6.12
C LEU A 153 -8.56 -23.28 7.34
N ASP A 154 -7.55 -23.30 8.19
CA ASP A 154 -7.60 -23.98 9.50
C ASP A 154 -8.57 -23.28 10.48
N ILE A 155 -8.75 -21.97 10.28
CA ILE A 155 -9.67 -21.15 11.08
C ILE A 155 -10.30 -20.06 10.20
N SER A 156 -11.59 -19.83 10.40
CA SER A 156 -12.34 -18.78 9.69
C SER A 156 -11.96 -17.37 10.19
N ALA A 157 -12.11 -16.37 9.31
CA ALA A 157 -12.17 -14.99 9.73
C ALA A 157 -13.42 -14.77 10.62
N GLU A 158 -13.29 -13.88 11.61
CA GLU A 158 -14.36 -13.59 12.55
C GLU A 158 -14.46 -12.09 12.89
N ILE A 159 -15.57 -11.69 13.49
CA ILE A 159 -15.76 -10.34 14.01
C ILE A 159 -15.61 -10.38 15.52
N THR A 160 -14.67 -9.58 16.05
CA THR A 160 -14.42 -9.41 17.47
C THR A 160 -14.37 -7.92 17.79
N GLN A 161 -15.15 -7.46 18.80
CA GLN A 161 -15.21 -6.04 19.19
C GLN A 161 -15.37 -5.09 17.97
N SER A 162 -16.30 -5.41 17.10
CA SER A 162 -16.58 -4.65 15.85
C SER A 162 -15.44 -4.60 14.84
N ASN A 163 -14.37 -5.37 15.01
CA ASN A 163 -13.28 -5.51 14.07
C ASN A 163 -13.27 -6.91 13.45
N THR A 164 -12.99 -6.97 12.16
CA THR A 164 -12.78 -8.24 11.47
C THR A 164 -11.37 -8.71 11.72
N MET A 165 -11.24 -9.92 12.24
CA MET A 165 -9.97 -10.58 12.53
C MET A 165 -9.75 -11.71 11.53
N VAL A 166 -8.52 -11.82 11.03
CA VAL A 166 -8.15 -12.83 10.01
C VAL A 166 -6.87 -13.56 10.40
N PRO A 167 -6.70 -14.82 9.94
CA PRO A 167 -5.44 -15.53 10.15
C PRO A 167 -4.31 -14.83 9.40
N VAL A 168 -3.31 -14.33 10.14
CA VAL A 168 -2.25 -13.48 9.58
C VAL A 168 -1.47 -14.20 8.47
N ARG A 169 -1.07 -15.44 8.71
CA ARG A 169 -0.27 -16.23 7.75
C ARG A 169 -0.98 -16.38 6.41
N PHE A 170 -2.23 -16.76 6.42
CA PHE A 170 -2.99 -16.96 5.18
C PHE A 170 -3.09 -15.69 4.34
N VAL A 171 -3.42 -14.56 4.96
CA VAL A 171 -3.57 -13.29 4.25
C VAL A 171 -2.22 -12.81 3.72
N SER A 172 -1.18 -12.86 4.57
CA SER A 172 0.17 -12.39 4.19
C SER A 172 0.77 -13.22 3.06
N GLU A 173 0.74 -14.55 3.17
CA GLU A 173 1.25 -15.45 2.11
C GLU A 173 0.43 -15.34 0.82
N GLY A 174 -0.89 -15.21 0.92
CA GLY A 174 -1.77 -14.97 -0.23
C GLY A 174 -1.45 -13.66 -0.97
N LEU A 175 -0.94 -12.66 -0.27
CA LEU A 175 -0.47 -11.39 -0.82
C LEU A 175 1.02 -11.41 -1.20
N GLY A 176 1.70 -12.54 -0.99
CA GLY A 176 3.09 -12.78 -1.41
C GLY A 176 4.14 -12.40 -0.38
N ALA A 177 3.75 -12.22 0.88
CA ALA A 177 4.64 -12.00 1.99
C ALA A 177 5.04 -13.33 2.66
N THR A 178 6.14 -13.34 3.38
CA THR A 178 6.60 -14.47 4.20
C THR A 178 6.30 -14.19 5.67
N VAL A 179 5.84 -15.21 6.41
CA VAL A 179 5.47 -15.06 7.83
C VAL A 179 6.32 -15.96 8.71
N LEU A 180 7.07 -15.35 9.62
CA LEU A 180 7.87 -16.03 10.63
C LEU A 180 7.21 -15.87 12.01
N TRP A 181 7.25 -16.93 12.82
CA TRP A 181 6.76 -16.92 14.18
C TRP A 181 7.91 -17.07 15.18
N HIS A 182 8.01 -16.13 16.10
CA HIS A 182 8.99 -16.13 17.18
C HIS A 182 8.33 -16.53 18.51
N ASN A 183 8.57 -17.76 18.94
CA ASN A 183 7.90 -18.33 20.12
C ASN A 183 8.30 -17.64 21.44
N THR A 184 9.56 -17.20 21.55
CA THR A 184 10.12 -16.60 22.77
C THR A 184 9.39 -15.34 23.20
N ASN A 185 9.08 -14.45 22.25
CA ASN A 185 8.43 -13.16 22.49
C ASN A 185 7.00 -13.09 21.93
N LYS A 186 6.47 -14.22 21.46
CA LYS A 186 5.13 -14.35 20.85
C LYS A 186 4.90 -13.29 19.76
N MET A 187 5.86 -13.15 18.88
CA MET A 187 5.88 -12.16 17.82
C MET A 187 5.68 -12.81 16.45
N VAL A 188 4.94 -12.14 15.60
CA VAL A 188 4.86 -12.42 14.16
C VAL A 188 5.73 -11.40 13.43
N GLU A 189 6.59 -11.88 12.56
CA GLU A 189 7.41 -11.09 11.66
C GLU A 189 6.97 -11.40 10.22
N ILE A 190 6.76 -10.34 9.40
CA ILE A 190 6.24 -10.47 8.04
C ILE A 190 7.13 -9.65 7.10
N HIS A 191 7.58 -10.31 6.02
CA HIS A 191 8.46 -9.76 4.98
C HIS A 191 7.76 -9.65 3.64
#